data_8fb1c90bd9f78498cd964fbfb598836e
#
_entry.id   8fb1c90bd9f78498cd964fbfb598836e
#
_cell.length_a   1.000
_cell.length_b   1.000
_cell.length_c   1.000
_cell.angle_alpha   90.00
_cell.angle_beta   90.00
_cell.angle_gamma   90.00
#
_symmetry.space_group_name_H-M   'P 1'
#
loop_
_entity.id
_entity.type
_entity.pdbx_description
1 polymer ?
#
loop_
_entity_poly.entity_id
_entity_poly.type
_entity_poly.pdbx_seq_one_letter_code
_entity_poly.pdbx_strand_id
1 'polypeptide(L)'
;LALQKEMELSEQKDNPVFCVVSRFAAQKGLHLVVEALNAIVERGGQIVVMGNGEHWLEEAFTRFAQDFPGQVAVRIGYDEDRAHRIFAGSDVILIPSRYEPCGLVQMYGSLYGTLPLVHRVGGLADTVTDSSLENLVENRATGFCFEHFDYSSFDSAVQRAFALYERQKDWKKVQKRGMKLS
;
A
#
# COMPACT_ATOMS: atom_id res chain seq x y z
N LEU A 1 -14.65 -0.96 6.13
CA LEU A 1 -15.41 -2.20 6.40
C LEU A 1 -16.15 -2.74 5.17
N ALA A 2 -16.64 -1.84 4.28
CA ALA A 2 -17.30 -2.29 3.06
C ALA A 2 -16.34 -3.09 2.15
N LEU A 3 -15.10 -2.62 2.02
CA LEU A 3 -14.09 -3.35 1.25
C LEU A 3 -13.80 -4.70 1.88
N GLN A 4 -13.68 -4.76 3.19
CA GLN A 4 -13.41 -6.02 3.89
C GLN A 4 -14.50 -7.05 3.63
N LYS A 5 -15.78 -6.63 3.62
CA LYS A 5 -16.88 -7.51 3.25
C LYS A 5 -16.80 -8.00 1.81
N GLU A 6 -16.56 -7.09 0.87
CA GLU A 6 -16.46 -7.43 -0.55
C GLU A 6 -15.34 -8.43 -0.81
N MET A 7 -14.22 -8.28 -0.14
CA MET A 7 -13.02 -9.09 -0.34
C MET A 7 -12.91 -10.29 0.62
N GLU A 8 -13.96 -10.53 1.40
CA GLU A 8 -14.02 -11.63 2.37
C GLU A 8 -12.90 -11.58 3.41
N LEU A 9 -12.53 -10.37 3.82
CA LEU A 9 -11.57 -10.14 4.89
C LEU A 9 -12.30 -9.96 6.22
N SER A 10 -11.59 -10.24 7.31
CA SER A 10 -12.13 -10.01 8.66
C SER A 10 -12.40 -8.53 8.88
N GLU A 11 -13.56 -8.20 9.43
CA GLU A 11 -13.92 -6.82 9.73
C GLU A 11 -13.20 -6.36 11.00
N GLN A 12 -12.21 -5.49 10.84
CA GLN A 12 -11.45 -4.93 11.97
C GLN A 12 -10.98 -3.52 11.60
N LYS A 13 -10.68 -2.69 12.60
CA LYS A 13 -10.27 -1.29 12.42
C LYS A 13 -8.94 -0.97 13.10
N ASP A 14 -8.38 -1.91 13.85
CA ASP A 14 -7.22 -1.65 14.71
C ASP A 14 -5.89 -1.65 13.98
N ASN A 15 -5.86 -2.21 12.78
CA ASN A 15 -4.64 -2.30 11.99
C ASN A 15 -4.92 -1.87 10.55
N PRO A 16 -3.91 -1.37 9.85
CA PRO A 16 -4.12 -0.85 8.49
C PRO A 16 -4.43 -1.93 7.48
N VAL A 17 -5.21 -1.55 6.47
CA VAL A 17 -5.45 -2.35 5.26
C VAL A 17 -4.52 -1.82 4.18
N PHE A 18 -3.62 -2.67 3.71
CA PHE A 18 -2.73 -2.37 2.59
C PHE A 18 -3.37 -2.84 1.29
N CYS A 19 -3.03 -2.18 0.19
CA CYS A 19 -3.46 -2.67 -1.12
C CYS A 19 -2.34 -2.56 -2.16
N VAL A 20 -2.43 -3.43 -3.15
CA VAL A 20 -1.60 -3.40 -4.35
C VAL A 20 -2.53 -3.52 -5.54
N VAL A 21 -2.47 -2.56 -6.46
CA VAL A 21 -3.18 -2.64 -7.74
C VAL A 21 -2.14 -2.37 -8.82
N SER A 22 -1.72 -3.40 -9.53
CA SER A 22 -0.56 -3.29 -10.43
C SER A 22 -0.51 -4.44 -11.42
N ARG A 23 0.22 -4.22 -12.52
CA ARG A 23 0.69 -5.34 -13.34
C ARG A 23 1.74 -6.11 -12.53
N PHE A 24 1.72 -7.42 -12.64
CA PHE A 24 2.71 -8.27 -11.96
C PHE A 24 3.96 -8.42 -12.84
N ALA A 25 4.75 -7.37 -12.86
CA ALA A 25 5.98 -7.28 -13.64
C ALA A 25 7.16 -6.97 -12.73
N ALA A 26 8.36 -7.41 -13.12
CA ALA A 26 9.57 -7.26 -12.30
C ALA A 26 9.83 -5.80 -11.88
N GLN A 27 9.59 -4.86 -12.79
CA GLN A 27 9.82 -3.44 -12.52
C GLN A 27 8.89 -2.86 -11.46
N LYS A 28 7.78 -3.54 -11.13
CA LYS A 28 6.82 -3.08 -10.13
C LYS A 28 7.24 -3.44 -8.69
N GLY A 29 8.32 -4.19 -8.52
CA GLY A 29 8.88 -4.49 -7.20
C GLY A 29 8.03 -5.36 -6.31
N LEU A 30 7.10 -6.13 -6.88
CA LEU A 30 6.14 -6.91 -6.08
C LEU A 30 6.78 -8.07 -5.32
N HIS A 31 8.01 -8.48 -5.67
CA HIS A 31 8.75 -9.45 -4.88
C HIS A 31 9.00 -8.94 -3.45
N LEU A 32 9.14 -7.62 -3.27
CA LEU A 32 9.28 -7.03 -1.94
C LEU A 32 8.00 -7.20 -1.13
N VAL A 33 6.84 -7.08 -1.79
CA VAL A 33 5.55 -7.31 -1.14
C VAL A 33 5.42 -8.77 -0.71
N VAL A 34 5.79 -9.72 -1.59
CA VAL A 34 5.76 -11.16 -1.28
C VAL A 34 6.63 -11.44 -0.05
N GLU A 35 7.84 -10.88 0.01
CA GLU A 35 8.73 -11.05 1.16
C GLU A 35 8.15 -10.47 2.45
N ALA A 36 7.38 -9.40 2.36
CA ALA A 36 6.84 -8.69 3.52
C ALA A 36 5.49 -9.25 4.02
N LEU A 37 4.81 -10.09 3.24
CA LEU A 37 3.45 -10.52 3.56
C LEU A 37 3.31 -11.18 4.93
N ASN A 38 4.22 -12.08 5.29
CA ASN A 38 4.18 -12.73 6.60
C ASN A 38 4.26 -11.70 7.73
N ALA A 39 5.17 -10.75 7.63
CA ALA A 39 5.33 -9.72 8.66
C ALA A 39 4.12 -8.81 8.76
N ILE A 40 3.52 -8.44 7.63
CA ILE A 40 2.29 -7.63 7.63
C ILE A 40 1.16 -8.36 8.35
N VAL A 41 0.96 -9.64 8.03
CA VAL A 41 -0.08 -10.46 8.64
C VAL A 41 0.18 -10.66 10.14
N GLU A 42 1.43 -10.93 10.52
CA GLU A 42 1.80 -11.11 11.92
C GLU A 42 1.56 -9.86 12.76
N ARG A 43 1.69 -8.68 12.15
CA ARG A 43 1.40 -7.40 12.81
C ARG A 43 -0.09 -7.07 12.84
N GLY A 44 -0.92 -7.94 12.32
CA GLY A 44 -2.38 -7.77 12.29
C GLY A 44 -2.90 -7.01 11.08
N GLY A 45 -2.04 -6.68 10.13
CA GLY A 45 -2.46 -5.98 8.91
C GLY A 45 -3.22 -6.89 7.97
N GLN A 46 -3.99 -6.27 7.09
CA GLN A 46 -4.67 -6.96 5.99
C GLN A 46 -4.14 -6.43 4.67
N ILE A 47 -4.19 -7.25 3.63
CA ILE A 47 -3.74 -6.82 2.32
C ILE A 47 -4.68 -7.32 1.22
N VAL A 48 -4.97 -6.43 0.28
CA VAL A 48 -5.76 -6.71 -0.92
C VAL A 48 -4.85 -6.52 -2.13
N VAL A 49 -4.73 -7.54 -2.97
CA VAL A 49 -3.90 -7.50 -4.18
C VAL A 49 -4.78 -7.70 -5.40
N MET A 50 -4.68 -6.80 -6.37
CA MET A 50 -5.33 -6.94 -7.67
C MET A 50 -4.31 -6.73 -8.77
N GLY A 51 -4.29 -7.65 -9.72
CA GLY A 51 -3.42 -7.56 -10.90
C GLY A 51 -3.20 -8.87 -11.56
N ASN A 52 -2.34 -8.88 -12.56
CA ASN A 52 -1.93 -10.08 -13.27
C ASN A 52 -0.60 -9.85 -13.98
N GLY A 53 0.00 -10.92 -14.45
CA GLY A 53 1.26 -10.86 -15.19
C GLY A 53 2.12 -12.08 -14.94
N GLU A 54 3.29 -11.92 -14.32
CA GLU A 54 4.21 -13.01 -14.09
C GLU A 54 3.57 -14.11 -13.25
N HIS A 55 3.65 -15.34 -13.77
CA HIS A 55 2.97 -16.49 -13.19
C HIS A 55 3.38 -16.75 -11.74
N TRP A 56 4.67 -16.64 -11.42
CA TRP A 56 5.13 -16.90 -10.06
C TRP A 56 4.54 -15.93 -9.04
N LEU A 57 4.29 -14.68 -9.45
CA LEU A 57 3.64 -13.68 -8.58
C LEU A 57 2.17 -14.02 -8.38
N GLU A 58 1.47 -14.40 -9.46
CA GLU A 58 0.07 -14.84 -9.35
C GLU A 58 -0.07 -16.02 -8.40
N GLU A 59 0.83 -17.00 -8.52
CA GLU A 59 0.83 -18.16 -7.63
C GLU A 59 1.15 -17.79 -6.19
N ALA A 60 2.17 -16.95 -5.99
CA ALA A 60 2.59 -16.56 -4.64
C ALA A 60 1.46 -15.83 -3.90
N PHE A 61 0.84 -14.85 -4.53
CA PHE A 61 -0.26 -14.11 -3.90
C PHE A 61 -1.47 -15.00 -3.66
N THR A 62 -1.81 -15.86 -4.62
CA THR A 62 -2.94 -16.79 -4.45
C THR A 62 -2.72 -17.73 -3.28
N ARG A 63 -1.48 -18.23 -3.12
CA ARG A 63 -1.12 -19.12 -2.01
C ARG A 63 -1.25 -18.37 -0.67
N PHE A 64 -0.78 -17.14 -0.59
CA PHE A 64 -0.93 -16.34 0.64
C PHE A 64 -2.41 -16.13 0.99
N ALA A 65 -3.27 -15.90 0.00
CA ALA A 65 -4.71 -15.76 0.25
C ALA A 65 -5.31 -17.04 0.79
N GLN A 66 -4.84 -18.21 0.32
CA GLN A 66 -5.28 -19.51 0.82
C GLN A 66 -4.77 -19.79 2.22
N ASP A 67 -3.53 -19.40 2.51
CA ASP A 67 -2.90 -19.63 3.81
C ASP A 67 -3.40 -18.69 4.90
N PHE A 68 -3.82 -17.47 4.53
CA PHE A 68 -4.28 -16.45 5.49
C PHE A 68 -5.67 -15.93 5.12
N PRO A 69 -6.70 -16.81 5.17
CA PRO A 69 -8.06 -16.36 4.89
C PRO A 69 -8.49 -15.32 5.92
N GLY A 70 -9.17 -14.28 5.44
CA GLY A 70 -9.58 -13.18 6.30
C GLY A 70 -8.52 -12.08 6.45
N GLN A 71 -7.27 -12.32 6.03
CA GLN A 71 -6.20 -11.32 6.13
C GLN A 71 -5.59 -10.96 4.78
N VAL A 72 -5.56 -11.90 3.83
CA VAL A 72 -5.04 -11.67 2.49
C VAL A 72 -6.12 -12.00 1.48
N ALA A 73 -6.41 -11.07 0.58
CA ALA A 73 -7.35 -11.26 -0.51
C ALA A 73 -6.69 -10.92 -1.84
N VAL A 74 -6.92 -11.76 -2.85
CA VAL A 74 -6.29 -11.59 -4.16
C VAL A 74 -7.36 -11.71 -5.25
N ARG A 75 -7.29 -10.80 -6.22
CA ARG A 75 -8.12 -10.84 -7.42
C ARG A 75 -7.20 -10.77 -8.63
N ILE A 76 -7.08 -11.87 -9.35
CA ILE A 76 -6.25 -11.94 -10.55
C ILE A 76 -7.02 -11.28 -11.69
N GLY A 77 -6.37 -10.35 -12.38
CA GLY A 77 -6.97 -9.55 -13.44
C GLY A 77 -7.13 -8.10 -13.04
N TYR A 78 -7.85 -7.34 -13.86
CA TYR A 78 -8.07 -5.93 -13.59
C TYR A 78 -9.54 -5.57 -13.84
N ASP A 79 -10.13 -4.84 -12.90
CA ASP A 79 -11.49 -4.31 -12.99
C ASP A 79 -11.42 -2.89 -12.43
N GLU A 80 -11.72 -1.91 -13.26
CA GLU A 80 -11.57 -0.50 -12.88
C GLU A 80 -12.46 -0.10 -11.69
N ASP A 81 -13.72 -0.54 -11.70
CA ASP A 81 -14.62 -0.22 -10.59
C ASP A 81 -14.15 -0.83 -9.27
N ARG A 82 -13.70 -2.07 -9.32
CA ARG A 82 -13.15 -2.74 -8.15
C ARG A 82 -11.87 -2.05 -7.67
N ALA A 83 -10.99 -1.61 -8.59
CA ALA A 83 -9.78 -0.88 -8.24
C ALA A 83 -10.12 0.38 -7.45
N HIS A 84 -11.11 1.15 -7.88
CA HIS A 84 -11.55 2.35 -7.14
C HIS A 84 -12.05 2.00 -5.74
N ARG A 85 -12.81 0.92 -5.62
CA ARG A 85 -13.30 0.47 -4.29
C ARG A 85 -12.16 0.01 -3.40
N ILE A 86 -11.14 -0.64 -3.98
CA ILE A 86 -9.94 -1.05 -3.23
C ILE A 86 -9.21 0.18 -2.70
N PHE A 87 -8.99 1.19 -3.53
CA PHE A 87 -8.36 2.43 -3.09
C PHE A 87 -9.16 3.10 -1.99
N ALA A 88 -10.47 3.24 -2.19
CA ALA A 88 -11.33 3.93 -1.23
C ALA A 88 -11.41 3.23 0.13
N GLY A 89 -11.27 1.90 0.15
CA GLY A 89 -11.39 1.11 1.37
C GLY A 89 -10.07 0.74 2.04
N SER A 90 -8.93 1.11 1.45
CA SER A 90 -7.61 0.78 1.98
C SER A 90 -6.99 1.97 2.70
N ASP A 91 -6.04 1.69 3.58
CA ASP A 91 -5.33 2.73 4.34
C ASP A 91 -4.00 3.09 3.70
N VAL A 92 -3.32 2.11 3.10
CA VAL A 92 -2.00 2.29 2.48
C VAL A 92 -1.98 1.59 1.13
N ILE A 93 -1.50 2.30 0.11
CA ILE A 93 -1.24 1.68 -1.20
C ILE A 93 0.26 1.46 -1.38
N LEU A 94 0.65 0.23 -1.69
CA LEU A 94 2.04 -0.16 -1.86
C LEU A 94 2.44 -0.02 -3.33
N ILE A 95 3.44 0.83 -3.59
CA ILE A 95 3.97 1.09 -4.93
C ILE A 95 5.50 0.97 -4.88
N PRO A 96 6.04 -0.26 -4.69
CA PRO A 96 7.48 -0.45 -4.54
C PRO A 96 8.20 -0.55 -5.89
N SER A 97 7.75 0.21 -6.88
CA SER A 97 8.26 0.14 -8.24
C SER A 97 9.74 0.50 -8.35
N ARG A 98 10.46 -0.25 -9.16
CA ARG A 98 11.85 0.05 -9.49
C ARG A 98 11.94 1.32 -10.34
N TYR A 99 11.01 1.47 -11.26
CA TYR A 99 10.83 2.67 -12.10
C TYR A 99 9.36 3.05 -12.09
N GLU A 100 9.08 4.34 -12.05
CA GLU A 100 7.70 4.81 -12.17
C GLU A 100 7.70 6.22 -12.74
N PRO A 101 7.59 6.38 -14.06
CA PRO A 101 7.71 7.70 -14.70
C PRO A 101 6.57 8.65 -14.36
N CYS A 102 5.35 8.15 -14.20
CA CYS A 102 4.16 9.01 -13.99
C CYS A 102 3.57 8.94 -12.59
N GLY A 103 3.62 7.78 -11.94
CA GLY A 103 3.10 7.61 -10.59
C GLY A 103 1.61 7.89 -10.43
N LEU A 104 0.78 7.57 -11.44
CA LEU A 104 -0.65 7.89 -11.41
C LEU A 104 -1.42 7.15 -10.31
N VAL A 105 -1.00 5.93 -9.97
CA VAL A 105 -1.71 5.09 -8.99
C VAL A 105 -1.70 5.72 -7.61
N GLN A 106 -0.56 6.29 -7.16
CA GLN A 106 -0.51 6.93 -5.86
C GLN A 106 -1.34 8.22 -5.83
N MET A 107 -1.48 8.91 -6.98
CA MET A 107 -2.35 10.08 -7.07
C MET A 107 -3.81 9.71 -6.86
N TYR A 108 -4.27 8.61 -7.47
CA TYR A 108 -5.63 8.10 -7.25
C TYR A 108 -5.83 7.70 -5.79
N GLY A 109 -4.84 7.02 -5.18
CA GLY A 109 -4.90 6.67 -3.78
C GLY A 109 -5.10 7.89 -2.90
N SER A 110 -4.32 8.93 -3.13
CA SER A 110 -4.39 10.18 -2.35
C SER A 110 -5.76 10.83 -2.42
N LEU A 111 -6.43 10.80 -3.59
CA LEU A 111 -7.78 11.32 -3.74
C LEU A 111 -8.78 10.66 -2.78
N TYR A 112 -8.60 9.39 -2.49
CA TYR A 112 -9.46 8.62 -1.59
C TYR A 112 -8.98 8.63 -0.14
N GLY A 113 -7.87 9.30 0.16
CA GLY A 113 -7.28 9.29 1.49
C GLY A 113 -6.43 8.07 1.81
N THR A 114 -6.08 7.27 0.81
CA THR A 114 -5.18 6.13 0.94
C THR A 114 -3.75 6.64 0.86
N LEU A 115 -2.93 6.35 1.88
CA LEU A 115 -1.56 6.86 1.91
C LEU A 115 -0.64 6.01 1.02
N PRO A 116 0.13 6.66 0.11
CA PRO A 116 1.08 5.91 -0.72
C PRO A 116 2.34 5.56 0.06
N LEU A 117 2.84 4.33 -0.14
CA LEU A 117 4.14 3.88 0.33
C LEU A 117 4.95 3.52 -0.91
N VAL A 118 5.97 4.30 -1.20
CA VAL A 118 6.62 4.28 -2.50
C VAL A 118 8.14 4.14 -2.39
N HIS A 119 8.73 3.54 -3.43
CA HIS A 119 10.16 3.62 -3.65
C HIS A 119 10.46 5.02 -4.24
N ARG A 120 11.43 5.71 -3.68
CA ARG A 120 11.74 7.11 -4.07
C ARG A 120 12.49 7.15 -5.40
N VAL A 121 11.73 7.08 -6.51
CA VAL A 121 12.29 7.13 -7.87
C VAL A 121 11.35 7.91 -8.80
N GLY A 122 11.93 8.60 -9.78
CA GLY A 122 11.19 9.26 -10.85
C GLY A 122 10.03 10.12 -10.36
N GLY A 123 8.85 9.97 -10.96
CA GLY A 123 7.64 10.71 -10.60
C GLY A 123 7.19 10.50 -9.16
N LEU A 124 7.53 9.36 -8.55
CA LEU A 124 7.20 9.09 -7.16
C LEU A 124 8.00 9.98 -6.21
N ALA A 125 9.25 10.30 -6.55
CA ALA A 125 10.10 11.16 -5.73
C ALA A 125 9.53 12.57 -5.60
N ASP A 126 8.83 13.04 -6.64
CA ASP A 126 8.31 14.41 -6.69
C ASP A 126 6.93 14.56 -6.08
N THR A 127 6.19 13.46 -5.89
CA THR A 127 4.77 13.53 -5.51
C THR A 127 4.47 13.10 -4.09
N VAL A 128 5.39 12.40 -3.42
CA VAL A 128 5.19 11.91 -2.06
C VAL A 128 6.25 12.45 -1.12
N THR A 129 5.81 13.11 -0.06
CA THR A 129 6.68 13.58 1.03
C THR A 129 6.64 12.57 2.16
N ASP A 130 7.80 12.03 2.52
CA ASP A 130 7.91 10.96 3.51
C ASP A 130 7.42 11.39 4.90
N SER A 131 6.83 10.46 5.63
CA SER A 131 6.39 10.63 7.01
C SER A 131 7.56 10.43 7.98
N SER A 132 8.65 11.18 7.79
CA SER A 132 9.74 11.28 8.76
C SER A 132 9.27 12.11 9.94
N LEU A 133 9.96 12.01 11.08
CA LEU A 133 9.61 12.83 12.26
C LEU A 133 9.64 14.32 11.91
N GLU A 134 10.64 14.76 11.17
CA GLU A 134 10.77 16.16 10.76
C GLU A 134 9.57 16.61 9.92
N ASN A 135 9.21 15.83 8.90
CA ASN A 135 8.09 16.18 8.02
C ASN A 135 6.74 16.11 8.73
N LEU A 136 6.59 15.23 9.70
CA LEU A 136 5.37 15.17 10.53
C LEU A 136 5.24 16.43 11.40
N VAL A 137 6.34 16.83 12.05
CA VAL A 137 6.37 18.02 12.90
C VAL A 137 6.09 19.29 12.07
N GLU A 138 6.65 19.38 10.87
CA GLU A 138 6.46 20.54 9.99
C GLU A 138 5.19 20.48 9.15
N ASN A 139 4.36 19.44 9.33
CA ASN A 139 3.09 19.28 8.62
C ASN A 139 3.26 19.20 7.10
N ARG A 140 4.26 18.46 6.62
CA ARG A 140 4.54 18.28 5.19
C ARG A 140 4.31 16.86 4.68
N ALA A 141 4.27 15.86 5.57
CA ALA A 141 4.16 14.46 5.17
C ALA A 141 2.87 14.15 4.40
N THR A 142 2.98 13.37 3.33
CA THR A 142 1.83 12.92 2.53
C THR A 142 1.80 11.41 2.30
N GLY A 143 2.80 10.67 2.74
CA GLY A 143 2.88 9.24 2.59
C GLY A 143 4.18 8.69 3.16
N PHE A 144 4.65 7.58 2.62
CA PHE A 144 5.87 6.91 3.07
C PHE A 144 6.79 6.66 1.90
N CYS A 145 8.09 6.88 2.10
CA CYS A 145 9.11 6.64 1.09
C CYS A 145 10.18 5.71 1.62
N PHE A 146 10.73 4.84 0.77
CA PHE A 146 11.95 4.10 1.08
C PHE A 146 12.97 4.33 -0.03
N GLU A 147 14.25 4.36 0.36
CA GLU A 147 15.33 4.83 -0.52
C GLU A 147 15.96 3.72 -1.35
N HIS A 148 16.20 2.55 -0.74
CA HIS A 148 16.89 1.45 -1.39
C HIS A 148 15.91 0.39 -1.87
N PHE A 149 16.13 -0.12 -3.08
CA PHE A 149 15.26 -1.13 -3.67
C PHE A 149 15.60 -2.51 -3.09
N ASP A 150 15.37 -2.67 -1.79
CA ASP A 150 15.59 -3.93 -1.07
C ASP A 150 14.54 -4.12 0.01
N TYR A 151 14.46 -5.34 0.53
CA TYR A 151 13.46 -5.72 1.53
C TYR A 151 13.62 -4.90 2.83
N SER A 152 14.84 -4.71 3.30
CA SER A 152 15.09 -4.02 4.57
C SER A 152 14.54 -2.59 4.53
N SER A 153 14.81 -1.86 3.45
CA SER A 153 14.33 -0.50 3.27
C SER A 153 12.81 -0.46 3.14
N PHE A 154 12.23 -1.39 2.37
CA PHE A 154 10.78 -1.50 2.21
C PHE A 154 10.10 -1.84 3.55
N ASP A 155 10.60 -2.85 4.25
CA ASP A 155 10.01 -3.26 5.53
C ASP A 155 10.08 -2.14 6.58
N SER A 156 11.15 -1.37 6.60
CA SER A 156 11.27 -0.21 7.48
C SER A 156 10.13 0.79 7.25
N ALA A 157 9.79 1.06 5.99
CA ALA A 157 8.67 1.95 5.65
C ALA A 157 7.34 1.33 6.08
N VAL A 158 7.16 0.03 5.90
CA VAL A 158 5.95 -0.69 6.34
C VAL A 158 5.79 -0.57 7.86
N GLN A 159 6.87 -0.75 8.61
CA GLN A 159 6.85 -0.59 10.07
C GLN A 159 6.41 0.81 10.47
N ARG A 160 6.90 1.84 9.76
CA ARG A 160 6.51 3.23 10.03
C ARG A 160 5.02 3.45 9.74
N ALA A 161 4.47 2.78 8.73
CA ALA A 161 3.04 2.85 8.44
C ALA A 161 2.22 2.28 9.59
N PHE A 162 2.60 1.13 10.13
CA PHE A 162 1.94 0.57 11.31
C PHE A 162 2.03 1.50 12.51
N ALA A 163 3.20 2.06 12.77
CA ALA A 163 3.40 2.97 13.90
C ALA A 163 2.56 4.24 13.78
N LEU A 164 2.51 4.84 12.60
CA LEU A 164 1.69 6.04 12.39
C LEU A 164 0.21 5.74 12.48
N TYR A 165 -0.22 4.56 12.03
CA TYR A 165 -1.63 4.17 12.07
C TYR A 165 -2.16 4.12 13.51
N GLU A 166 -1.34 3.78 14.49
CA GLU A 166 -1.71 3.81 15.90
C GLU A 166 -1.97 5.24 16.40
N ARG A 167 -1.41 6.23 15.72
CA ARG A 167 -1.55 7.65 16.05
C ARG A 167 -2.58 8.27 15.10
N GLN A 168 -3.85 7.99 15.33
CA GLN A 168 -4.93 8.33 14.41
C GLN A 168 -5.07 9.83 14.11
N LYS A 169 -4.75 10.70 15.06
CA LYS A 169 -4.78 12.13 14.80
C LYS A 169 -3.75 12.54 13.74
N ASP A 170 -2.54 11.99 13.86
CA ASP A 170 -1.47 12.27 12.90
C ASP A 170 -1.76 11.63 11.56
N TRP A 171 -2.30 10.41 11.57
CA TRP A 171 -2.71 9.71 10.36
C TRP A 171 -3.70 10.54 9.56
N LYS A 172 -4.73 11.05 10.22
CA LYS A 172 -5.76 11.87 9.57
C LYS A 172 -5.21 13.18 9.00
N LYS A 173 -4.23 13.78 9.66
CA LYS A 173 -3.56 14.98 9.14
C LYS A 173 -2.82 14.69 7.84
N VAL A 174 -2.12 13.57 7.77
CA VAL A 174 -1.40 13.15 6.56
C VAL A 174 -2.39 12.85 5.44
N GLN A 175 -3.48 12.14 5.73
CA GLN A 175 -4.54 11.89 4.76
C GLN A 175 -5.10 13.17 4.17
N LYS A 176 -5.49 14.12 5.01
CA LYS A 176 -6.07 15.39 4.57
C LYS A 176 -5.11 16.17 3.69
N ARG A 177 -3.83 16.16 4.03
CA ARG A 177 -2.81 16.87 3.26
C ARG A 177 -2.66 16.24 1.87
N GLY A 178 -2.60 14.92 1.80
CA GLY A 178 -2.52 14.19 0.52
C GLY A 178 -3.73 14.47 -0.37
N MET A 179 -4.92 14.49 0.22
CA MET A 179 -6.16 14.77 -0.51
C MET A 179 -6.17 16.19 -1.09
N LYS A 180 -5.65 17.18 -0.37
CA LYS A 180 -5.59 18.56 -0.83
C LYS A 180 -4.63 18.76 -2.00
N LEU A 181 -3.56 17.98 -2.06
CA LEU A 181 -2.52 18.07 -3.10
C LEU A 181 -2.88 17.29 -4.37
N SER A 182 -3.95 16.54 -4.34
CA SER A 182 -4.37 15.71 -5.48
C SER A 182 -5.23 16.47 -6.47
#